data_224a630d919b81102bac2e033ec19319
#
_entry.id   224a630d919b81102bac2e033ec19319
#
_cell.length_a   1.000
_cell.length_b   1.000
_cell.length_c   1.000
_cell.angle_alpha   90.00
_cell.angle_beta   90.00
_cell.angle_gamma   90.00
#
_symmetry.space_group_name_H-M   'P 1'
#
loop_
_entity.id
_entity.type
_entity.pdbx_description
1 polymer ?
#
loop_
_entity_poly.entity_id
_entity_poly.type
_entity_poly.pdbx_seq_one_letter_code
_entity_poly.pdbx_strand_id
1 'polypeptide(L)'
;MPLLFRRAPPGRPLTPGETGMARLVFGDAIDYAAVRVHARAYLPFGLQPPRTAMAPNGHLYFPRACCQDDFSCCDLGNRMWFIHEMTHVWQFQLGYPVRWRGALRIGLSYAYRLAAGKRLADFNMEAQGNLLADYFALRFCDGQHRLYEQRYRQMPGALALFETVLAEFIRTPSARRNLPGRRR
;
A
#
# COMPACT_ATOMS: atom_id res chain seq x y z
N MET A 1 -6.21 -17.42 40.04
CA MET A 1 -6.86 -17.57 38.74
C MET A 1 -5.90 -17.06 37.68
N PRO A 2 -5.41 -17.90 36.72
CA PRO A 2 -4.55 -17.42 35.66
C PRO A 2 -5.38 -16.61 34.66
N LEU A 3 -4.94 -15.37 34.39
CA LEU A 3 -5.45 -14.54 33.31
C LEU A 3 -5.21 -15.27 31.98
N LEU A 4 -6.26 -15.91 31.46
CA LEU A 4 -6.30 -16.43 30.11
C LEU A 4 -6.06 -15.25 29.14
N PHE A 5 -4.84 -15.12 28.65
CA PHE A 5 -4.54 -14.31 27.48
C PHE A 5 -5.39 -14.83 26.33
N ARG A 6 -6.57 -14.25 26.11
CA ARG A 6 -7.38 -14.51 24.93
C ARG A 6 -6.50 -14.16 23.73
N ARG A 7 -6.07 -15.16 22.99
CA ARG A 7 -5.44 -14.96 21.68
C ARG A 7 -6.37 -14.07 20.86
N ALA A 8 -5.84 -12.95 20.36
CA ALA A 8 -6.63 -12.08 19.49
C ALA A 8 -7.15 -12.92 18.30
N PRO A 9 -8.39 -12.69 17.82
CA PRO A 9 -8.95 -13.46 16.75
C PRO A 9 -8.03 -13.41 15.52
N PRO A 10 -7.90 -14.52 14.76
CA PRO A 10 -7.12 -14.54 13.54
C PRO A 10 -7.68 -13.48 12.56
N GLY A 11 -6.81 -12.82 11.80
CA GLY A 11 -7.24 -11.88 10.77
C GLY A 11 -8.12 -12.57 9.72
N ARG A 12 -9.09 -11.83 9.15
CA ARG A 12 -9.89 -12.33 8.03
C ARG A 12 -9.07 -12.41 6.73
N PRO A 13 -9.39 -13.30 5.80
CA PRO A 13 -8.84 -13.25 4.44
C PRO A 13 -9.28 -11.97 3.73
N LEU A 14 -8.66 -11.67 2.59
CA LEU A 14 -9.16 -10.66 1.67
C LEU A 14 -10.52 -11.11 1.11
N THR A 15 -11.43 -10.15 0.89
CA THR A 15 -12.66 -10.41 0.15
C THR A 15 -12.34 -10.59 -1.34
N PRO A 16 -13.26 -11.18 -2.13
CA PRO A 16 -13.12 -11.21 -3.59
C PRO A 16 -13.00 -9.81 -4.20
N GLY A 17 -13.73 -8.81 -3.66
CA GLY A 17 -13.66 -7.41 -4.11
C GLY A 17 -12.30 -6.78 -3.81
N GLU A 18 -11.76 -6.95 -2.59
CA GLU A 18 -10.42 -6.49 -2.21
C GLU A 18 -9.32 -7.13 -3.06
N THR A 19 -9.42 -8.43 -3.32
CA THR A 19 -8.49 -9.15 -4.20
C THR A 19 -8.57 -8.62 -5.63
N GLY A 20 -9.78 -8.43 -6.17
CA GLY A 20 -9.99 -7.86 -7.51
C GLY A 20 -9.41 -6.45 -7.62
N MET A 21 -9.68 -5.60 -6.62
CA MET A 21 -9.15 -4.23 -6.56
C MET A 21 -7.63 -4.20 -6.52
N ALA A 22 -6.99 -5.02 -5.70
CA ALA A 22 -5.53 -5.10 -5.62
C ALA A 22 -4.90 -5.64 -6.93
N ARG A 23 -5.55 -6.60 -7.58
CA ARG A 23 -5.09 -7.14 -8.88
C ARG A 23 -5.05 -6.12 -10.01
N LEU A 24 -5.87 -5.07 -9.97
CA LEU A 24 -5.79 -3.97 -10.93
C LEU A 24 -4.41 -3.31 -10.94
N VAL A 25 -3.75 -3.24 -9.78
CA VAL A 25 -2.43 -2.60 -9.61
C VAL A 25 -1.29 -3.62 -9.68
N PHE A 26 -1.41 -4.73 -8.95
CA PHE A 26 -0.30 -5.66 -8.72
C PHE A 26 -0.35 -6.93 -9.58
N GLY A 27 -1.43 -7.13 -10.37
CA GLY A 27 -1.63 -8.36 -11.13
C GLY A 27 -1.54 -9.59 -10.22
N ASP A 28 -0.75 -10.57 -10.62
CA ASP A 28 -0.48 -11.80 -9.85
C ASP A 28 0.86 -11.73 -9.07
N ALA A 29 1.39 -10.53 -8.82
CA ALA A 29 2.65 -10.34 -8.09
C ALA A 29 2.52 -10.54 -6.57
N ILE A 30 1.31 -10.74 -6.05
CA ILE A 30 1.00 -10.97 -4.64
C ILE A 30 0.35 -12.34 -4.49
N ASP A 31 0.79 -13.13 -3.52
CA ASP A 31 0.02 -14.27 -3.00
C ASP A 31 -1.10 -13.74 -2.11
N TYR A 32 -2.25 -13.47 -2.71
CA TYR A 32 -3.43 -12.93 -2.04
C TYR A 32 -4.02 -13.90 -1.01
N ALA A 33 -3.87 -15.21 -1.23
CA ALA A 33 -4.39 -16.23 -0.32
C ALA A 33 -3.66 -16.22 1.03
N ALA A 34 -2.40 -15.80 1.06
CA ALA A 34 -1.60 -15.64 2.27
C ALA A 34 -1.92 -14.37 3.07
N VAL A 35 -2.56 -13.36 2.46
CA VAL A 35 -2.82 -12.07 3.12
C VAL A 35 -3.95 -12.19 4.13
N ARG A 36 -3.81 -11.51 5.28
CA ARG A 36 -4.86 -11.39 6.32
C ARG A 36 -5.06 -9.94 6.69
N VAL A 37 -6.32 -9.56 6.92
CA VAL A 37 -6.72 -8.25 7.42
C VAL A 37 -7.04 -8.39 8.90
N HIS A 38 -6.35 -7.63 9.74
CA HIS A 38 -6.53 -7.63 11.19
C HIS A 38 -7.17 -6.31 11.64
N ALA A 39 -8.32 -6.39 12.32
CA ALA A 39 -9.00 -5.27 12.97
C ALA A 39 -8.34 -4.94 14.34
N ARG A 40 -7.04 -4.66 14.35
CA ARG A 40 -6.25 -4.32 15.54
C ARG A 40 -4.95 -3.62 15.18
N ALA A 41 -4.38 -2.89 16.13
CA ALA A 41 -3.04 -2.37 16.01
C ALA A 41 -2.00 -3.52 15.90
N TYR A 42 -0.93 -3.29 15.14
CA TYR A 42 0.24 -4.17 15.07
C TYR A 42 1.16 -3.94 16.27
N LEU A 43 1.43 -2.69 16.62
CA LEU A 43 2.28 -2.34 17.76
C LEU A 43 1.49 -2.45 19.07
N PRO A 44 2.09 -3.07 20.11
CA PRO A 44 1.45 -3.17 21.43
C PRO A 44 1.40 -1.81 22.15
N PHE A 45 0.66 -1.75 23.27
CA PHE A 45 0.66 -0.63 24.23
C PHE A 45 0.31 0.74 23.64
N GLY A 46 -0.50 0.80 22.58
CA GLY A 46 -0.90 2.09 21.98
C GLY A 46 0.20 2.85 21.23
N LEU A 47 1.32 2.19 20.94
CA LEU A 47 2.44 2.79 20.19
C LEU A 47 2.10 3.08 18.71
N GLN A 48 1.03 2.46 18.18
CA GLN A 48 0.52 2.76 16.85
C GLN A 48 -0.47 3.92 16.92
N PRO A 49 -0.29 4.99 16.13
CA PRO A 49 -1.24 6.09 16.11
C PRO A 49 -2.66 5.62 15.76
N PRO A 50 -3.72 6.21 16.35
CA PRO A 50 -5.10 5.69 16.26
C PRO A 50 -5.68 5.52 14.85
N ARG A 51 -5.17 6.28 13.87
CA ARG A 51 -5.63 6.27 12.47
C ARG A 51 -4.54 5.86 11.49
N THR A 52 -3.58 5.05 11.93
CA THR A 52 -2.49 4.57 11.10
C THR A 52 -2.65 3.07 10.87
N ALA A 53 -2.72 2.62 9.63
CA ALA A 53 -2.59 1.21 9.30
C ALA A 53 -1.11 0.83 9.19
N MET A 54 -0.83 -0.46 9.19
CA MET A 54 0.52 -1.00 9.01
C MET A 54 0.46 -2.36 8.31
N ALA A 55 1.43 -2.61 7.41
CA ALA A 55 1.58 -3.93 6.79
C ALA A 55 3.02 -4.48 6.88
N PRO A 56 3.58 -4.67 8.08
CA PRO A 56 5.01 -4.92 8.29
C PRO A 56 5.48 -6.33 7.94
N ASN A 57 4.58 -7.28 7.81
CA ASN A 57 4.87 -8.72 7.70
C ASN A 57 4.01 -9.46 6.67
N GLY A 58 3.54 -8.74 5.65
CA GLY A 58 2.70 -9.32 4.58
C GLY A 58 1.22 -9.46 4.95
N HIS A 59 0.80 -8.93 6.10
CA HIS A 59 -0.59 -8.83 6.53
C HIS A 59 -0.95 -7.37 6.82
N LEU A 60 -2.23 -7.05 6.75
CA LEU A 60 -2.78 -5.71 6.96
C LEU A 60 -3.28 -5.57 8.40
N TYR A 61 -2.92 -4.48 9.07
CA TYR A 61 -3.33 -4.16 10.44
C TYR A 61 -3.98 -2.78 10.46
N PHE A 62 -5.30 -2.74 10.46
CA PHE A 62 -6.07 -1.50 10.62
C PHE A 62 -6.53 -1.34 12.07
N PRO A 63 -6.42 -0.15 12.67
CA PRO A 63 -7.07 0.11 13.96
C PRO A 63 -8.55 -0.26 13.88
N ARG A 64 -9.11 -0.84 14.95
CA ARG A 64 -10.48 -1.37 14.96
C ARG A 64 -11.52 -0.37 14.45
N ALA A 65 -11.37 0.91 14.81
CA ALA A 65 -12.28 1.97 14.40
C ALA A 65 -12.19 2.32 12.90
N CYS A 66 -11.14 1.89 12.19
CA CYS A 66 -10.90 2.19 10.78
C CYS A 66 -10.94 0.94 9.89
N CYS A 67 -11.02 -0.25 10.48
CA CYS A 67 -11.08 -1.50 9.73
C CYS A 67 -12.47 -1.66 9.11
N GLN A 68 -12.50 -1.99 7.82
CA GLN A 68 -13.73 -2.23 7.07
C GLN A 68 -13.94 -3.74 6.86
N ASP A 69 -15.19 -4.16 6.71
CA ASP A 69 -15.52 -5.54 6.36
C ASP A 69 -15.10 -5.84 4.92
N ASP A 70 -15.22 -4.86 4.02
CA ASP A 70 -14.76 -4.91 2.64
C ASP A 70 -14.34 -3.51 2.15
N PHE A 71 -13.05 -3.28 2.00
CA PHE A 71 -12.51 -1.99 1.53
C PHE A 71 -12.90 -1.68 0.08
N SER A 72 -13.20 -2.68 -0.74
CA SER A 72 -13.59 -2.47 -2.15
C SER A 72 -14.95 -1.77 -2.29
N CYS A 73 -15.80 -1.90 -1.27
CA CYS A 73 -17.13 -1.28 -1.22
C CYS A 73 -17.11 0.12 -0.56
N CYS A 74 -15.96 0.60 -0.12
CA CYS A 74 -15.83 1.88 0.57
C CYS A 74 -15.65 3.06 -0.40
N ASP A 75 -15.64 4.28 0.18
CA ASP A 75 -15.26 5.49 -0.56
C ASP A 75 -13.84 5.41 -1.12
N LEU A 76 -13.53 6.29 -2.07
CA LEU A 76 -12.24 6.29 -2.75
C LEU A 76 -11.05 6.46 -1.78
N GLY A 77 -11.19 7.26 -0.72
CA GLY A 77 -10.12 7.46 0.27
C GLY A 77 -9.75 6.15 0.98
N ASN A 78 -10.74 5.37 1.41
CA ASN A 78 -10.52 4.07 2.03
C ASN A 78 -9.94 3.05 1.04
N ARG A 79 -10.40 3.05 -0.22
CA ARG A 79 -9.84 2.19 -1.28
C ARG A 79 -8.38 2.53 -1.57
N MET A 80 -8.03 3.81 -1.67
CA MET A 80 -6.66 4.28 -1.85
C MET A 80 -5.78 3.89 -0.66
N TRP A 81 -6.29 4.03 0.56
CA TRP A 81 -5.57 3.61 1.76
C TRP A 81 -5.28 2.11 1.75
N PHE A 82 -6.26 1.30 1.39
CA PHE A 82 -6.07 -0.15 1.23
C PHE A 82 -4.98 -0.47 0.18
N ILE A 83 -4.97 0.19 -0.98
CA ILE A 83 -3.94 -0.01 -2.01
C ILE A 83 -2.55 0.42 -1.50
N HIS A 84 -2.46 1.50 -0.72
CA HIS A 84 -1.21 1.90 -0.07
C HIS A 84 -0.67 0.78 0.83
N GLU A 85 -1.49 0.22 1.70
CA GLU A 85 -1.08 -0.88 2.58
C GLU A 85 -0.77 -2.17 1.80
N MET A 86 -1.51 -2.46 0.73
CA MET A 86 -1.20 -3.57 -0.18
C MET A 86 0.14 -3.38 -0.89
N THR A 87 0.60 -2.14 -1.11
CA THR A 87 1.97 -1.89 -1.61
C THR A 87 3.01 -2.41 -0.62
N HIS A 88 2.80 -2.24 0.68
CA HIS A 88 3.72 -2.79 1.69
C HIS A 88 3.67 -4.32 1.77
N VAL A 89 2.49 -4.94 1.55
CA VAL A 89 2.38 -6.40 1.39
C VAL A 89 3.19 -6.87 0.19
N TRP A 90 3.04 -6.22 -0.97
CA TRP A 90 3.80 -6.50 -2.18
C TRP A 90 5.32 -6.35 -1.95
N GLN A 91 5.75 -5.26 -1.34
CA GLN A 91 7.16 -5.03 -0.99
C GLN A 91 7.70 -6.15 -0.10
N PHE A 92 6.94 -6.54 0.94
CA PHE A 92 7.31 -7.61 1.85
C PHE A 92 7.44 -8.96 1.13
N GLN A 93 6.47 -9.35 0.33
CA GLN A 93 6.48 -10.63 -0.38
C GLN A 93 7.61 -10.71 -1.41
N LEU A 94 8.03 -9.59 -1.99
CA LEU A 94 9.21 -9.50 -2.83
C LEU A 94 10.54 -9.45 -2.04
N GLY A 95 10.48 -9.52 -0.70
CA GLY A 95 11.66 -9.59 0.18
C GLY A 95 12.26 -8.23 0.54
N TYR A 96 11.48 -7.14 0.50
CA TYR A 96 11.88 -5.85 1.06
C TYR A 96 11.67 -5.85 2.59
N PRO A 97 12.61 -5.34 3.38
CA PRO A 97 12.53 -5.38 4.84
C PRO A 97 11.60 -4.29 5.42
N VAL A 98 10.31 -4.34 5.07
CA VAL A 98 9.28 -3.35 5.43
C VAL A 98 9.27 -3.07 6.94
N ARG A 99 9.27 -4.14 7.75
CA ARG A 99 9.21 -4.03 9.22
C ARG A 99 10.34 -3.16 9.79
N TRP A 100 11.58 -3.42 9.36
CA TRP A 100 12.76 -2.71 9.87
C TRP A 100 12.84 -1.28 9.35
N ARG A 101 12.48 -1.06 8.10
CA ARG A 101 12.47 0.26 7.49
C ARG A 101 11.38 1.15 8.09
N GLY A 102 10.18 0.60 8.32
CA GLY A 102 9.09 1.33 8.99
C GLY A 102 9.40 1.66 10.46
N ALA A 103 10.10 0.78 11.19
CA ALA A 103 10.48 1.03 12.58
C ALA A 103 11.51 2.17 12.71
N LEU A 104 12.46 2.27 11.78
CA LEU A 104 13.52 3.28 11.81
C LEU A 104 13.05 4.67 11.35
N ARG A 105 11.95 4.80 10.62
CA ARG A 105 11.34 6.04 10.06
C ARG A 105 12.31 7.10 9.50
N ILE A 106 13.61 6.79 9.39
CA ILE A 106 14.65 7.70 8.94
C ILE A 106 14.52 7.89 7.43
N GLY A 107 14.24 9.13 7.00
CA GLY A 107 14.19 9.51 5.58
C GLY A 107 12.97 9.00 4.81
N LEU A 108 11.91 8.54 5.50
CA LEU A 108 10.67 8.11 4.86
C LEU A 108 9.75 9.32 4.66
N SER A 109 9.64 9.78 3.41
CA SER A 109 8.66 10.78 2.98
C SER A 109 7.53 10.09 2.26
N TYR A 110 6.30 10.51 2.56
CA TYR A 110 5.11 10.13 1.80
C TYR A 110 4.98 10.92 0.49
N ALA A 111 5.61 12.10 0.43
CA ALA A 111 5.62 12.94 -0.76
C ALA A 111 6.54 12.36 -1.83
N TYR A 112 6.13 12.50 -3.09
CA TYR A 112 6.91 12.10 -4.24
C TYR A 112 6.81 13.14 -5.36
N ARG A 113 7.80 13.15 -6.25
CA ARG A 113 7.79 13.97 -7.46
C ARG A 113 8.21 13.13 -8.65
N LEU A 114 7.28 12.98 -9.60
CA LEU A 114 7.55 12.31 -10.86
C LEU A 114 8.43 13.21 -11.74
N ALA A 115 9.36 12.61 -12.46
CA ALA A 115 10.22 13.28 -13.42
C ALA A 115 10.63 12.30 -14.51
N ALA A 116 10.98 12.81 -15.68
CA ALA A 116 11.54 12.01 -16.76
C ALA A 116 12.76 11.21 -16.29
N GLY A 117 12.84 9.96 -16.68
CA GLY A 117 13.92 9.03 -16.31
C GLY A 117 13.80 8.41 -14.91
N LYS A 118 12.85 8.82 -14.08
CA LYS A 118 12.56 8.12 -12.82
C LYS A 118 11.73 6.86 -13.05
N ARG A 119 11.92 5.88 -12.18
CA ARG A 119 11.17 4.63 -12.10
C ARG A 119 10.65 4.43 -10.69
N LEU A 120 9.73 3.49 -10.48
CA LEU A 120 9.18 3.18 -9.15
C LEU A 120 10.28 2.94 -8.10
N ALA A 121 11.36 2.27 -8.45
CA ALA A 121 12.49 1.97 -7.55
C ALA A 121 13.26 3.20 -7.02
N ASP A 122 13.08 4.36 -7.64
CA ASP A 122 13.73 5.60 -7.21
C ASP A 122 13.02 6.30 -6.05
N PHE A 123 11.88 5.77 -5.64
CA PHE A 123 11.09 6.27 -4.52
C PHE A 123 11.26 5.36 -3.28
N ASN A 124 11.21 5.95 -2.09
CA ASN A 124 11.21 5.17 -0.85
C ASN A 124 9.89 4.39 -0.68
N MET A 125 9.83 3.50 0.31
CA MET A 125 8.71 2.57 0.47
C MET A 125 7.35 3.26 0.68
N GLU A 126 7.29 4.37 1.44
CA GLU A 126 6.06 5.12 1.71
C GLU A 126 5.63 5.93 0.48
N ALA A 127 6.59 6.56 -0.19
CA ALA A 127 6.34 7.26 -1.44
C ALA A 127 5.84 6.31 -2.54
N GLN A 128 6.31 5.06 -2.58
CA GLN A 128 5.77 4.02 -3.46
C GLN A 128 4.31 3.68 -3.10
N GLY A 129 3.97 3.60 -1.80
CA GLY A 129 2.60 3.38 -1.34
C GLY A 129 1.65 4.46 -1.85
N ASN A 130 1.99 5.73 -1.64
CA ASN A 130 1.19 6.85 -2.14
C ASN A 130 1.14 6.91 -3.67
N LEU A 131 2.27 6.67 -4.35
CA LEU A 131 2.35 6.69 -5.81
C LEU A 131 1.45 5.63 -6.45
N LEU A 132 1.42 4.41 -5.93
CA LEU A 132 0.59 3.32 -6.45
C LEU A 132 -0.89 3.50 -6.08
N ALA A 133 -1.20 4.08 -4.91
CA ALA A 133 -2.56 4.47 -4.55
C ALA A 133 -3.10 5.59 -5.45
N ASP A 134 -2.27 6.60 -5.77
CA ASP A 134 -2.63 7.67 -6.68
C ASP A 134 -2.80 7.15 -8.12
N TYR A 135 -1.92 6.24 -8.57
CA TYR A 135 -2.08 5.56 -9.85
C TYR A 135 -3.40 4.78 -9.94
N PHE A 136 -3.75 4.04 -8.88
CA PHE A 136 -5.04 3.35 -8.80
C PHE A 136 -6.22 4.31 -8.94
N ALA A 137 -6.19 5.43 -8.22
CA ALA A 137 -7.25 6.44 -8.29
C ALA A 137 -7.39 7.06 -9.69
N LEU A 138 -6.26 7.38 -10.34
CA LEU A 138 -6.23 7.95 -11.70
C LEU A 138 -6.71 6.96 -12.76
N ARG A 139 -6.21 5.73 -12.70
CA ARG A 139 -6.38 4.77 -13.80
C ARG A 139 -7.71 4.04 -13.75
N PHE A 140 -8.25 3.80 -12.55
CA PHE A 140 -9.38 2.88 -12.34
C PHE A 140 -10.60 3.51 -11.66
N CYS A 141 -10.50 4.75 -11.15
CA CYS A 141 -11.56 5.34 -10.32
C CYS A 141 -11.97 6.77 -10.71
N ASP A 142 -11.44 7.33 -11.80
CA ASP A 142 -11.65 8.75 -12.15
C ASP A 142 -11.40 9.71 -10.96
N GLY A 143 -10.39 9.37 -10.15
CA GLY A 143 -10.15 9.96 -8.83
C GLY A 143 -9.06 11.04 -8.80
N GLN A 144 -8.77 11.72 -9.90
CA GLN A 144 -7.67 12.68 -9.98
C GLN A 144 -7.74 13.78 -8.91
N HIS A 145 -8.94 14.24 -8.55
CA HIS A 145 -9.15 15.25 -7.53
C HIS A 145 -8.83 14.81 -6.10
N ARG A 146 -8.66 13.49 -5.87
CA ARG A 146 -8.42 12.88 -4.55
C ARG A 146 -6.99 12.42 -4.31
N LEU A 147 -6.08 12.60 -5.26
CA LEU A 147 -4.69 12.14 -5.15
C LEU A 147 -4.03 12.61 -3.84
N TYR A 148 -3.19 11.77 -3.24
CA TYR A 148 -2.36 12.14 -2.09
C TYR A 148 -1.40 13.26 -2.47
N GLU A 149 -0.73 13.16 -3.63
CA GLU A 149 0.17 14.22 -4.11
C GLU A 149 -0.63 15.30 -4.85
N GLN A 150 -0.88 16.40 -4.16
CA GLN A 150 -1.77 17.48 -4.59
C GLN A 150 -1.40 18.13 -5.93
N ARG A 151 -0.09 18.16 -6.26
CA ARG A 151 0.41 18.77 -7.51
C ARG A 151 -0.17 18.16 -8.79
N TYR A 152 -0.64 16.89 -8.71
CA TYR A 152 -1.21 16.19 -9.87
C TYR A 152 -2.73 16.27 -9.94
N ARG A 153 -3.41 16.81 -8.93
CA ARG A 153 -4.89 16.85 -8.86
C ARG A 153 -5.54 17.61 -10.01
N GLN A 154 -4.87 18.63 -10.53
CA GLN A 154 -5.37 19.45 -11.63
C GLN A 154 -4.43 19.42 -12.85
N MET A 155 -3.47 18.52 -12.88
CA MET A 155 -2.49 18.42 -13.95
C MET A 155 -3.10 17.70 -15.16
N PRO A 156 -3.26 18.36 -16.33
CA PRO A 156 -3.65 17.68 -17.56
C PRO A 156 -2.64 16.59 -17.91
N GLY A 157 -3.12 15.43 -18.32
CA GLY A 157 -2.25 14.32 -18.71
C GLY A 157 -1.49 13.66 -17.55
N ALA A 158 -1.88 13.89 -16.29
CA ALA A 158 -1.22 13.27 -15.13
C ALA A 158 -1.07 11.77 -15.28
N LEU A 159 -2.11 11.05 -15.74
CA LEU A 159 -2.06 9.59 -15.92
C LEU A 159 -0.90 9.16 -16.82
N ALA A 160 -0.67 9.82 -17.95
CA ALA A 160 0.42 9.48 -18.87
C ALA A 160 1.81 9.62 -18.22
N LEU A 161 1.98 10.63 -17.34
CA LEU A 161 3.21 10.81 -16.57
C LEU A 161 3.41 9.68 -15.55
N PHE A 162 2.33 9.27 -14.86
CA PHE A 162 2.36 8.12 -13.95
C PHE A 162 2.72 6.83 -14.70
N GLU A 163 2.08 6.55 -15.83
CA GLU A 163 2.34 5.37 -16.65
C GLU A 163 3.77 5.34 -17.18
N THR A 164 4.34 6.49 -17.53
CA THR A 164 5.75 6.60 -17.94
C THR A 164 6.69 6.18 -16.82
N VAL A 165 6.50 6.70 -15.61
CA VAL A 165 7.36 6.37 -14.45
C VAL A 165 7.13 4.93 -13.96
N LEU A 166 5.91 4.43 -14.08
CA LEU A 166 5.52 3.08 -13.66
C LEU A 166 5.67 2.02 -14.77
N ALA A 167 6.13 2.38 -15.97
CA ALA A 167 6.14 1.49 -17.14
C ALA A 167 6.79 0.12 -16.89
N GLU A 168 7.88 0.08 -16.13
CA GLU A 168 8.57 -1.17 -15.76
C GLU A 168 7.75 -1.99 -14.76
N PHE A 169 7.18 -1.34 -13.75
CA PHE A 169 6.30 -1.96 -12.76
C PHE A 169 5.03 -2.51 -13.42
N ILE A 170 4.36 -1.73 -14.27
CA ILE A 170 3.13 -2.14 -14.97
C ILE A 170 3.39 -3.40 -15.82
N ARG A 171 4.52 -3.47 -16.50
CA ARG A 171 4.89 -4.60 -17.34
C ARG A 171 5.25 -5.85 -16.52
N THR A 172 5.94 -5.69 -15.40
CA THR A 172 6.46 -6.80 -14.60
C THR A 172 6.39 -6.46 -13.11
N PRO A 173 5.17 -6.45 -12.50
CA PRO A 173 5.01 -6.06 -11.10
C PRO A 173 5.71 -7.00 -10.12
N SER A 174 5.95 -8.26 -10.49
CA SER A 174 6.70 -9.24 -9.67
C SER A 174 8.22 -9.03 -9.66
N ALA A 175 8.75 -8.10 -10.45
CA ALA A 175 10.19 -7.90 -10.54
C ALA A 175 10.74 -7.16 -9.32
N ARG A 176 11.71 -7.79 -8.62
CA ARG A 176 12.36 -7.21 -7.41
C ARG A 176 13.11 -5.90 -7.69
N ARG A 177 13.43 -5.58 -8.94
CA ARG A 177 14.05 -4.30 -9.34
C ARG A 177 13.11 -3.10 -9.18
N ASN A 178 11.80 -3.31 -8.97
CA ASN A 178 10.84 -2.27 -8.65
C ASN A 178 10.90 -1.84 -7.17
N LEU A 179 11.57 -2.61 -6.30
CA LEU A 179 11.68 -2.32 -4.87
C LEU A 179 12.54 -1.07 -4.61
N PRO A 180 12.29 -0.35 -3.48
CA PRO A 180 13.01 0.88 -3.15
C PRO A 180 14.52 0.71 -3.07
N GLY A 181 15.29 1.69 -3.60
CA GLY A 181 16.74 1.77 -3.44
C GLY A 181 17.56 0.75 -4.23
N ARG A 182 16.97 -0.02 -5.11
CA ARG A 182 17.70 -0.94 -5.99
C ARG A 182 18.06 -0.27 -7.33
N ARG A 183 18.95 0.73 -7.26
CA ARG A 183 19.73 1.14 -8.44
C ARG A 183 20.77 0.04 -8.75
N ARG A 184 20.84 -0.37 -9.98
CA ARG A 184 22.06 -0.99 -10.52
C ARG A 184 23.05 0.08 -10.89
#